data_0b64f600e06c1dbd95916c9fd8bed6ac
#
_entry.id   0b64f600e06c1dbd95916c9fd8bed6ac
#
_cell.length_a   1.000
_cell.length_b   1.000
_cell.length_c   1.000
_cell.angle_alpha   90.00
_cell.angle_beta   90.00
_cell.angle_gamma   90.00
#
_symmetry.space_group_name_H-M   'P 1'
#
loop_
_entity.id
_entity.type
_entity.pdbx_description
1 polymer ?
#
loop_
_entity_poly.entity_id
_entity_poly.type
_entity_poly.pdbx_seq_one_letter_code
_entity_poly.pdbx_strand_id
1 'polypeptide(L)'
;MGLLNLDVGITAAASVVGNTEFKGPLGPVFDIHGDDDRFGKNTWERAESEMQRMALDLAIKKAGLREDELDGVFAGDLLNQCVASAYGLLGFNIPYFGLYGACSTSVEGLILASAMQHTKMLCRCAVVSSSHNCAAERQFRGPIEYGGQRTPTAQWTVTGAGAFILGDEGRARIKSAMPGIVVDKGINDANNMGAAMAPAALSTLLRFFDESSTAPEDYDLIVTGDLGYEGGAILCDLMKAEGADIRDRYNDCGMMIYSHREQDKHSGGSGCGCAATVTASYLLPKLERGELRSILLLATGAMMSPSSVMQGDSIPSIAHLINIKGGV
;
A
#
# COMPACT_ATOMS: atom_id res chain seq x y z
N MET A 1 19.68 7.22 8.17
CA MET A 1 18.74 6.48 9.02
C MET A 1 18.64 5.09 8.42
N GLY A 2 18.99 4.10 9.17
CA GLY A 2 19.07 2.71 8.71
C GLY A 2 17.88 1.88 9.16
N LEU A 3 18.14 0.60 9.35
CA LEU A 3 17.17 -0.40 9.82
C LEU A 3 16.59 -0.01 11.18
N LEU A 4 15.27 0.02 11.28
CA LEU A 4 14.53 0.20 12.52
C LEU A 4 14.19 -1.19 13.07
N ASN A 5 14.68 -1.50 14.25
CA ASN A 5 14.25 -2.70 14.99
C ASN A 5 13.00 -2.38 15.79
N LEU A 6 11.95 -3.12 15.57
CA LEU A 6 10.63 -2.88 16.12
C LEU A 6 10.09 -4.19 16.75
N ASP A 7 9.04 -4.07 17.51
CA ASP A 7 8.21 -5.21 17.93
C ASP A 7 6.80 -4.72 18.23
N VAL A 8 6.00 -4.54 17.17
CA VAL A 8 4.66 -3.93 17.22
C VAL A 8 3.64 -4.88 16.66
N GLY A 9 2.59 -5.16 17.42
CA GLY A 9 1.50 -6.02 16.99
C GLY A 9 0.55 -5.31 16.04
N ILE A 10 0.05 -6.03 15.05
CA ILE A 10 -1.12 -5.64 14.27
C ILE A 10 -2.31 -6.36 14.91
N THR A 11 -3.13 -5.63 15.65
CA THR A 11 -4.23 -6.22 16.44
C THR A 11 -5.47 -6.49 15.63
N ALA A 12 -5.71 -5.67 14.61
CA ALA A 12 -6.80 -5.86 13.66
C ALA A 12 -6.48 -5.16 12.34
N ALA A 13 -7.11 -5.64 11.28
CA ALA A 13 -7.10 -4.99 9.97
C ALA A 13 -8.46 -5.14 9.29
N ALA A 14 -8.77 -4.20 8.39
CA ALA A 14 -10.00 -4.24 7.60
C ALA A 14 -9.76 -3.68 6.20
N SER A 15 -10.55 -4.14 5.24
CA SER A 15 -10.53 -3.69 3.87
C SER A 15 -11.92 -3.35 3.35
N VAL A 16 -11.96 -2.34 2.50
CA VAL A 16 -13.15 -1.97 1.69
C VAL A 16 -12.69 -1.85 0.26
N VAL A 17 -13.40 -2.46 -0.69
CA VAL A 17 -13.01 -2.45 -2.11
C VAL A 17 -14.18 -2.14 -3.02
N GLY A 18 -13.88 -1.67 -4.25
CA GLY A 18 -14.86 -1.47 -5.30
C GLY A 18 -15.33 -2.79 -5.93
N ASN A 19 -16.36 -2.67 -6.78
CA ASN A 19 -16.93 -3.82 -7.49
C ASN A 19 -15.94 -4.50 -8.43
N THR A 20 -15.01 -3.75 -9.03
CA THR A 20 -14.00 -4.29 -9.93
C THR A 20 -13.00 -5.17 -9.18
N GLU A 21 -12.55 -4.73 -8.03
CA GLU A 21 -11.64 -5.46 -7.13
C GLU A 21 -12.31 -6.71 -6.54
N PHE A 22 -13.59 -6.58 -6.16
CA PHE A 22 -14.37 -7.71 -5.66
C PHE A 22 -14.54 -8.83 -6.69
N LYS A 23 -14.57 -8.50 -8.00
CA LYS A 23 -14.62 -9.48 -9.08
C LYS A 23 -13.25 -10.11 -9.38
N GLY A 24 -12.18 -9.66 -8.75
CA GLY A 24 -10.84 -10.20 -8.89
C GLY A 24 -10.62 -11.48 -8.08
N PRO A 25 -9.42 -12.08 -8.21
CA PRO A 25 -9.09 -13.36 -7.54
C PRO A 25 -9.19 -13.29 -6.01
N LEU A 26 -8.99 -12.12 -5.43
CA LEU A 26 -9.05 -11.90 -3.98
C LEU A 26 -10.43 -11.42 -3.49
N GLY A 27 -11.42 -11.30 -4.39
CA GLY A 27 -12.77 -10.83 -4.02
C GLY A 27 -13.34 -11.45 -2.74
N PRO A 28 -13.35 -12.80 -2.61
CA PRO A 28 -13.93 -13.47 -1.44
C PRO A 28 -13.28 -13.19 -0.09
N VAL A 29 -12.06 -12.62 -0.05
CA VAL A 29 -11.35 -12.34 1.21
C VAL A 29 -11.48 -10.89 1.69
N PHE A 30 -11.97 -9.98 0.85
CA PHE A 30 -12.21 -8.60 1.26
C PHE A 30 -13.41 -8.48 2.20
N ASP A 31 -13.31 -7.62 3.21
CA ASP A 31 -14.33 -7.50 4.25
C ASP A 31 -15.62 -6.84 3.77
N ILE A 32 -15.49 -5.76 3.01
CA ILE A 32 -16.63 -5.00 2.47
C ILE A 32 -16.35 -4.68 1.01
N HIS A 33 -17.37 -4.76 0.18
CA HIS A 33 -17.33 -4.28 -1.20
C HIS A 33 -18.51 -3.37 -1.50
N GLY A 34 -18.31 -2.43 -2.44
CA GLY A 34 -19.39 -1.64 -3.01
C GLY A 34 -20.04 -2.34 -4.20
N ASP A 35 -21.34 -2.15 -4.40
CA ASP A 35 -22.03 -2.60 -5.62
C ASP A 35 -21.64 -1.74 -6.83
N ASP A 36 -21.24 -0.50 -6.55
CA ASP A 36 -20.68 0.46 -7.50
C ASP A 36 -19.50 1.20 -6.87
N ASP A 37 -18.79 2.02 -7.67
CA ASP A 37 -17.64 2.79 -7.18
C ASP A 37 -18.04 4.09 -6.47
N ARG A 38 -19.32 4.31 -6.17
CA ARG A 38 -19.84 5.52 -5.52
C ARG A 38 -20.01 5.40 -4.02
N PHE A 39 -20.18 4.22 -3.49
CA PHE A 39 -20.44 3.99 -2.06
C PHE A 39 -21.55 4.90 -1.49
N GLY A 40 -22.60 5.13 -2.30
CA GLY A 40 -23.71 6.00 -1.94
C GLY A 40 -23.40 7.51 -1.95
N LYS A 41 -22.29 7.95 -2.52
CA LYS A 41 -21.87 9.36 -2.58
C LYS A 41 -22.02 9.94 -3.99
N ASN A 42 -22.09 11.26 -4.07
CA ASN A 42 -22.30 11.97 -5.33
C ASN A 42 -21.01 12.20 -6.14
N THR A 43 -19.84 12.15 -5.50
CA THR A 43 -18.53 12.33 -6.15
C THR A 43 -17.59 11.20 -5.80
N TRP A 44 -16.60 10.94 -6.63
CA TRP A 44 -15.61 9.88 -6.42
C TRP A 44 -14.68 10.17 -5.25
N GLU A 45 -14.33 11.44 -5.01
CA GLU A 45 -13.53 11.85 -3.85
C GLU A 45 -14.29 11.58 -2.53
N ARG A 46 -15.61 11.83 -2.53
CA ARG A 46 -16.44 11.49 -1.38
C ARG A 46 -16.64 9.99 -1.20
N ALA A 47 -16.68 9.25 -2.31
CA ALA A 47 -16.70 7.77 -2.28
C ALA A 47 -15.42 7.23 -1.64
N GLU A 48 -14.25 7.77 -2.01
CA GLU A 48 -12.98 7.40 -1.41
C GLU A 48 -12.93 7.73 0.08
N SER A 49 -13.41 8.92 0.48
CA SER A 49 -13.55 9.29 1.90
C SER A 49 -14.42 8.31 2.68
N GLU A 50 -15.53 7.86 2.07
CA GLU A 50 -16.43 6.88 2.71
C GLU A 50 -15.77 5.52 2.86
N MET A 51 -15.01 5.06 1.87
CA MET A 51 -14.24 3.81 1.99
C MET A 51 -13.25 3.86 3.15
N GLN A 52 -12.51 4.97 3.32
CA GLN A 52 -11.61 5.15 4.47
C GLN A 52 -12.36 5.11 5.80
N ARG A 53 -13.49 5.83 5.89
CA ARG A 53 -14.34 5.82 7.08
C ARG A 53 -14.81 4.41 7.43
N MET A 54 -15.29 3.67 6.42
CA MET A 54 -15.78 2.29 6.61
C MET A 54 -14.65 1.34 7.03
N ALA A 55 -13.47 1.46 6.43
CA ALA A 55 -12.32 0.61 6.75
C ALA A 55 -11.83 0.86 8.19
N LEU A 56 -11.71 2.13 8.60
CA LEU A 56 -11.30 2.48 9.96
C LEU A 56 -12.34 2.01 11.00
N ASP A 57 -13.62 2.31 10.80
CA ASP A 57 -14.70 1.89 11.68
C ASP A 57 -14.71 0.36 11.87
N LEU A 58 -14.56 -0.38 10.77
CA LEU A 58 -14.52 -1.85 10.85
C LEU A 58 -13.24 -2.35 11.56
N ALA A 59 -12.08 -1.74 11.32
CA ALA A 59 -10.84 -2.13 11.98
C ALA A 59 -10.92 -1.89 13.51
N ILE A 60 -11.47 -0.75 13.94
CA ILE A 60 -11.73 -0.44 15.35
C ILE A 60 -12.66 -1.51 15.98
N LYS A 61 -13.76 -1.85 15.29
CA LYS A 61 -14.70 -2.88 15.74
C LYS A 61 -14.07 -4.27 15.84
N LYS A 62 -13.25 -4.66 14.85
CA LYS A 62 -12.51 -5.93 14.87
C LYS A 62 -11.49 -5.98 16.01
N ALA A 63 -10.88 -4.86 16.37
CA ALA A 63 -9.99 -4.74 17.51
C ALA A 63 -10.72 -4.77 18.87
N GLY A 64 -12.05 -4.69 18.87
CA GLY A 64 -12.85 -4.60 20.10
C GLY A 64 -12.65 -3.28 20.85
N LEU A 65 -12.25 -2.23 20.16
CA LEU A 65 -11.95 -0.91 20.73
C LEU A 65 -13.08 0.09 20.47
N ARG A 66 -13.08 1.16 21.26
CA ARG A 66 -13.77 2.40 20.97
C ARG A 66 -12.79 3.39 20.31
N GLU A 67 -13.29 4.37 19.57
CA GLU A 67 -12.45 5.36 18.90
C GLU A 67 -11.59 6.19 19.87
N ASP A 68 -12.12 6.48 21.09
CA ASP A 68 -11.41 7.23 22.13
C ASP A 68 -10.27 6.45 22.81
N GLU A 69 -10.06 5.19 22.45
CA GLU A 69 -8.93 4.37 22.87
C GLU A 69 -7.76 4.40 21.88
N LEU A 70 -7.91 5.15 20.77
CA LEU A 70 -6.84 5.37 19.81
C LEU A 70 -6.14 6.71 20.08
N ASP A 71 -4.83 6.69 20.21
CA ASP A 71 -4.01 7.87 20.47
C ASP A 71 -3.75 8.70 19.20
N GLY A 72 -3.86 8.07 18.02
CA GLY A 72 -3.65 8.75 16.75
C GLY A 72 -3.96 7.88 15.54
N VAL A 73 -4.29 8.55 14.44
CA VAL A 73 -4.47 7.93 13.12
C VAL A 73 -3.52 8.54 12.10
N PHE A 74 -2.79 7.68 11.39
CA PHE A 74 -1.91 8.01 10.28
C PHE A 74 -2.64 7.65 9.00
N ALA A 75 -3.03 8.64 8.21
CA ALA A 75 -3.82 8.37 7.02
C ALA A 75 -3.37 9.18 5.81
N GLY A 76 -3.56 8.61 4.63
CA GLY A 76 -3.26 9.26 3.38
C GLY A 76 -3.96 8.60 2.19
N ASP A 77 -3.92 9.30 1.09
CA ASP A 77 -4.52 8.94 -0.19
C ASP A 77 -3.73 9.56 -1.35
N LEU A 78 -4.17 9.35 -2.58
CA LEU A 78 -3.49 9.89 -3.76
C LEU A 78 -3.94 11.30 -4.15
N LEU A 79 -4.98 11.82 -3.54
CA LEU A 79 -5.55 13.11 -3.92
C LEU A 79 -4.75 14.27 -3.34
N ASN A 80 -4.84 15.42 -4.00
CA ASN A 80 -4.18 16.63 -3.55
C ASN A 80 -4.54 16.94 -2.09
N GLN A 81 -3.51 17.21 -1.28
CA GLN A 81 -3.60 17.56 0.15
C GLN A 81 -4.29 16.49 1.01
N CYS A 82 -4.27 15.22 0.60
CA CYS A 82 -4.91 14.10 1.31
C CYS A 82 -6.38 14.39 1.63
N VAL A 83 -7.10 14.92 0.64
CA VAL A 83 -8.48 15.39 0.85
C VAL A 83 -9.45 14.26 1.16
N ALA A 84 -9.24 13.06 0.60
CA ALA A 84 -10.07 11.90 0.92
C ALA A 84 -9.93 11.50 2.39
N SER A 85 -8.70 11.50 2.90
CA SER A 85 -8.41 11.19 4.30
C SER A 85 -9.00 12.23 5.25
N ALA A 86 -8.82 13.52 4.94
CA ALA A 86 -9.36 14.60 5.77
C ALA A 86 -10.88 14.51 5.92
N TYR A 87 -11.60 14.20 4.84
CA TYR A 87 -13.06 14.02 4.89
C TYR A 87 -13.49 12.64 5.42
N GLY A 88 -12.70 11.61 5.18
CA GLY A 88 -12.99 10.25 5.67
C GLY A 88 -12.90 10.14 7.18
N LEU A 89 -12.05 10.97 7.79
CA LEU A 89 -11.84 11.00 9.23
C LEU A 89 -12.75 12.00 9.97
N LEU A 90 -13.57 12.77 9.24
CA LEU A 90 -14.59 13.61 9.88
C LEU A 90 -15.56 12.74 10.70
N GLY A 91 -15.71 13.10 11.97
CA GLY A 91 -16.56 12.38 12.91
C GLY A 91 -15.81 11.41 13.82
N PHE A 92 -14.56 11.05 13.50
CA PHE A 92 -13.67 10.40 14.47
C PHE A 92 -12.96 11.49 15.29
N ASN A 93 -13.07 11.40 16.60
CA ASN A 93 -12.39 12.35 17.51
C ASN A 93 -11.00 11.84 17.90
N ILE A 94 -10.17 11.54 16.89
CA ILE A 94 -8.82 10.98 17.03
C ILE A 94 -7.81 11.94 16.41
N PRO A 95 -6.65 12.23 17.06
CA PRO A 95 -5.58 13.01 16.45
C PRO A 95 -5.16 12.43 15.09
N TYR A 96 -5.07 13.28 14.05
CA TYR A 96 -4.82 12.88 12.68
C TYR A 96 -3.47 13.38 12.17
N PHE A 97 -2.69 12.48 11.60
CA PHE A 97 -1.44 12.73 10.89
C PHE A 97 -1.64 12.41 9.41
N GLY A 98 -1.66 13.44 8.56
CA GLY A 98 -1.78 13.30 7.11
C GLY A 98 -0.43 12.90 6.49
N LEU A 99 -0.43 11.85 5.66
CA LEU A 99 0.76 11.32 5.02
C LEU A 99 0.61 11.32 3.50
N TYR A 100 1.72 11.56 2.80
CA TYR A 100 1.76 11.44 1.35
C TYR A 100 3.07 10.84 0.87
N GLY A 101 3.07 9.54 0.63
CA GLY A 101 4.13 8.78 -0.03
C GLY A 101 3.69 8.22 -1.39
N ALA A 102 2.72 8.86 -2.06
CA ALA A 102 2.03 8.29 -3.22
C ALA A 102 1.52 6.87 -2.91
N CYS A 103 1.77 5.88 -3.76
CA CYS A 103 1.32 4.51 -3.51
C CYS A 103 2.00 3.84 -2.29
N SER A 104 3.11 4.38 -1.77
CA SER A 104 3.81 3.83 -0.61
C SER A 104 3.21 4.23 0.75
N THR A 105 2.21 5.11 0.76
CA THR A 105 1.61 5.71 1.97
C THR A 105 1.19 4.69 3.04
N SER A 106 0.71 3.51 2.64
CA SER A 106 0.30 2.48 3.60
C SER A 106 1.46 1.98 4.47
N VAL A 107 2.61 1.68 3.89
CA VAL A 107 3.79 1.22 4.62
C VAL A 107 4.50 2.39 5.30
N GLU A 108 4.50 3.58 4.71
CA GLU A 108 4.94 4.81 5.38
C GLU A 108 4.21 5.00 6.72
N GLY A 109 2.89 4.92 6.70
CA GLY A 109 2.05 5.01 7.90
C GLY A 109 2.35 3.91 8.92
N LEU A 110 2.51 2.65 8.45
CA LEU A 110 2.85 1.53 9.33
C LEU A 110 4.22 1.71 9.98
N ILE A 111 5.22 2.26 9.29
CA ILE A 111 6.53 2.58 9.86
C ILE A 111 6.42 3.65 10.95
N LEU A 112 5.76 4.77 10.64
CA LEU A 112 5.66 5.91 11.56
C LEU A 112 4.86 5.55 12.82
N ALA A 113 3.69 4.93 12.64
CA ALA A 113 2.87 4.46 13.75
C ALA A 113 3.60 3.43 14.61
N SER A 114 4.32 2.47 13.98
CA SER A 114 5.11 1.48 14.70
C SER A 114 6.26 2.10 15.48
N ALA A 115 6.95 3.09 14.94
CA ALA A 115 8.03 3.78 15.63
C ALA A 115 7.52 4.54 16.84
N MET A 116 6.39 5.23 16.74
CA MET A 116 5.76 5.92 17.87
C MET A 116 5.22 4.97 18.93
N GLN A 117 4.64 3.85 18.51
CA GLN A 117 4.17 2.81 19.44
C GLN A 117 5.35 2.12 20.14
N HIS A 118 6.41 1.77 19.41
CA HIS A 118 7.60 1.13 19.96
C HIS A 118 8.30 2.00 21.02
N THR A 119 8.35 3.31 20.79
CA THR A 119 8.90 4.29 21.73
C THR A 119 7.93 4.70 22.85
N LYS A 120 6.72 4.14 22.86
CA LYS A 120 5.66 4.45 23.83
C LYS A 120 5.21 5.93 23.83
N MET A 121 5.45 6.65 22.74
CA MET A 121 4.88 7.99 22.53
C MET A 121 3.37 7.90 22.28
N LEU A 122 2.93 6.86 21.58
CA LEU A 122 1.53 6.47 21.41
C LEU A 122 1.40 4.99 21.77
N CYS A 123 0.28 4.58 22.36
CA CYS A 123 0.07 3.20 22.78
C CYS A 123 -0.72 2.40 21.74
N ARG A 124 -1.73 3.02 21.15
CA ARG A 124 -2.58 2.42 20.12
C ARG A 124 -2.76 3.40 18.97
N CYS A 125 -2.42 2.97 17.77
CA CYS A 125 -2.50 3.80 16.58
C CYS A 125 -3.33 3.09 15.52
N ALA A 126 -3.99 3.89 14.67
CA ALA A 126 -4.55 3.40 13.43
C ALA A 126 -3.72 3.88 12.24
N VAL A 127 -3.65 3.07 11.19
CA VAL A 127 -3.10 3.44 9.88
C VAL A 127 -4.17 3.18 8.84
N VAL A 128 -4.47 4.16 8.00
CA VAL A 128 -5.48 4.04 6.94
C VAL A 128 -4.93 4.59 5.64
N SER A 129 -5.08 3.87 4.55
CA SER A 129 -4.78 4.41 3.23
C SER A 129 -5.79 3.92 2.20
N SER A 130 -6.06 4.79 1.23
CA SER A 130 -7.02 4.52 0.17
C SER A 130 -6.55 5.05 -1.17
N SER A 131 -7.12 4.50 -2.22
CA SER A 131 -7.12 5.07 -3.55
C SER A 131 -8.47 4.79 -4.22
N HIS A 132 -8.83 5.62 -5.20
CA HIS A 132 -10.06 5.43 -5.97
C HIS A 132 -9.75 5.64 -7.45
N ASN A 133 -10.03 4.64 -8.29
CA ASN A 133 -9.68 4.69 -9.72
C ASN A 133 -10.11 6.01 -10.37
N CYS A 134 -11.42 6.32 -10.34
CA CYS A 134 -11.93 7.50 -11.04
C CYS A 134 -11.40 8.83 -10.49
N ALA A 135 -11.21 8.94 -9.18
CA ALA A 135 -10.68 10.16 -8.57
C ALA A 135 -9.20 10.37 -8.94
N ALA A 136 -8.38 9.32 -8.84
CA ALA A 136 -6.97 9.35 -9.22
C ALA A 136 -6.76 9.57 -10.72
N GLU A 137 -7.49 8.83 -11.56
CA GLU A 137 -7.39 8.98 -13.02
C GLU A 137 -7.75 10.42 -13.45
N ARG A 138 -8.82 10.99 -12.88
CA ARG A 138 -9.20 12.37 -13.15
C ARG A 138 -8.13 13.38 -12.74
N GLN A 139 -7.43 13.13 -11.64
CA GLN A 139 -6.37 14.02 -11.16
C GLN A 139 -5.09 13.88 -11.98
N PHE A 140 -4.67 12.66 -12.31
CA PHE A 140 -3.34 12.40 -12.86
C PHE A 140 -3.32 12.18 -14.38
N ARG A 141 -4.42 11.73 -14.98
CA ARG A 141 -4.52 11.36 -16.40
C ARG A 141 -5.67 12.05 -17.16
N GLY A 142 -6.32 13.03 -16.53
CA GLY A 142 -7.47 13.70 -17.14
C GLY A 142 -7.18 14.37 -18.48
N PRO A 143 -8.19 14.71 -19.29
CA PRO A 143 -9.60 14.42 -18.99
C PRO A 143 -9.95 12.95 -19.27
N ILE A 144 -10.63 12.28 -18.34
CA ILE A 144 -11.08 10.89 -18.47
C ILE A 144 -11.98 10.71 -19.70
N GLU A 145 -12.77 11.73 -20.02
CA GLU A 145 -13.70 11.78 -21.16
C GLU A 145 -13.01 11.63 -22.51
N TYR A 146 -11.70 11.83 -22.57
CA TYR A 146 -10.92 11.64 -23.80
C TYR A 146 -10.86 10.18 -24.24
N GLY A 147 -11.10 9.23 -23.32
CA GLY A 147 -11.23 7.81 -23.64
C GLY A 147 -9.97 7.19 -24.23
N GLY A 148 -8.80 7.70 -23.90
CA GLY A 148 -7.53 7.20 -24.42
C GLY A 148 -7.31 5.74 -24.05
N GLN A 149 -6.86 4.93 -25.02
CA GLN A 149 -6.49 3.54 -24.76
C GLN A 149 -5.26 3.50 -23.85
N ARG A 150 -5.32 2.70 -22.78
CA ARG A 150 -4.20 2.50 -21.89
C ARG A 150 -3.11 1.67 -22.57
N THR A 151 -1.84 2.00 -22.31
CA THR A 151 -0.71 1.21 -22.79
C THR A 151 -0.64 -0.14 -22.08
N PRO A 152 0.01 -1.17 -22.65
CA PRO A 152 0.21 -2.47 -21.98
C PRO A 152 0.95 -2.38 -20.66
N THR A 153 1.82 -1.37 -20.48
CA THR A 153 2.59 -1.11 -19.26
C THR A 153 1.79 -0.37 -18.18
N ALA A 154 0.61 0.19 -18.54
CA ALA A 154 -0.20 0.95 -17.61
C ALA A 154 -0.80 0.06 -16.52
N GLN A 155 -0.83 0.58 -15.31
CA GLN A 155 -1.50 -0.01 -14.17
C GLN A 155 -2.90 0.57 -13.99
N TRP A 156 -3.73 -0.13 -13.23
CA TRP A 156 -5.08 0.31 -12.86
C TRP A 156 -5.10 0.73 -11.39
N THR A 157 -5.44 1.97 -11.12
CA THR A 157 -5.59 2.41 -9.72
C THR A 157 -6.70 1.61 -9.03
N VAL A 158 -6.36 0.97 -7.93
CA VAL A 158 -7.30 0.19 -7.12
C VAL A 158 -8.30 1.13 -6.45
N THR A 159 -9.58 0.79 -6.54
CA THR A 159 -10.63 1.40 -5.73
C THR A 159 -10.73 0.62 -4.42
N GLY A 160 -10.08 1.12 -3.37
CA GLY A 160 -10.04 0.42 -2.10
C GLY A 160 -9.41 1.23 -0.97
N ALA A 161 -9.75 0.85 0.25
CA ALA A 161 -9.19 1.36 1.49
C ALA A 161 -8.80 0.21 2.41
N GLY A 162 -7.63 0.28 3.02
CA GLY A 162 -7.19 -0.63 4.06
C GLY A 162 -6.90 0.11 5.36
N ALA A 163 -7.30 -0.47 6.48
CA ALA A 163 -7.05 0.07 7.81
C ALA A 163 -6.41 -0.98 8.72
N PHE A 164 -5.50 -0.53 9.57
CA PHE A 164 -4.75 -1.36 10.51
C PHE A 164 -4.79 -0.73 11.89
N ILE A 165 -4.97 -1.53 12.92
CA ILE A 165 -4.84 -1.12 14.32
C ILE A 165 -3.55 -1.72 14.88
N LEU A 166 -2.68 -0.86 15.40
CA LEU A 166 -1.40 -1.24 15.97
C LEU A 166 -1.43 -1.11 17.50
N GLY A 167 -0.79 -2.05 18.17
CA GLY A 167 -0.70 -2.10 19.62
C GLY A 167 0.31 -3.14 20.11
N ASP A 168 0.29 -3.44 21.41
CA ASP A 168 1.17 -4.44 22.00
C ASP A 168 0.74 -5.88 21.66
N GLU A 169 -0.55 -6.08 21.40
CA GLU A 169 -1.13 -7.37 21.09
C GLU A 169 -1.17 -7.59 19.56
N GLY A 170 -1.40 -8.80 19.11
CA GLY A 170 -1.52 -9.17 17.70
C GLY A 170 -0.65 -10.37 17.35
N ARG A 171 -1.20 -11.28 16.54
CA ARG A 171 -0.46 -12.47 16.08
C ARG A 171 0.53 -12.15 14.97
N ALA A 172 0.21 -11.17 14.13
CA ALA A 172 1.14 -10.62 13.16
C ALA A 172 1.88 -9.43 13.77
N ARG A 173 3.21 -9.39 13.67
CA ARG A 173 4.04 -8.37 14.29
C ARG A 173 5.02 -7.75 13.31
N ILE A 174 5.11 -6.43 13.29
CA ILE A 174 6.15 -5.68 12.58
C ILE A 174 7.43 -5.77 13.41
N LYS A 175 8.45 -6.48 12.88
CA LYS A 175 9.71 -6.75 13.60
C LYS A 175 10.82 -5.79 13.20
N SER A 176 10.78 -5.27 11.99
CA SER A 176 11.75 -4.28 11.53
C SER A 176 11.17 -3.49 10.36
N ALA A 177 11.76 -2.34 10.09
CA ALA A 177 11.42 -1.49 8.97
C ALA A 177 12.65 -0.84 8.35
N MET A 178 12.61 -0.61 7.04
CA MET A 178 13.61 0.16 6.30
C MET A 178 12.90 1.32 5.58
N PRO A 179 13.00 2.55 6.08
CA PRO A 179 12.54 3.71 5.35
C PRO A 179 13.27 3.87 4.02
N GLY A 180 12.51 4.09 2.94
CA GLY A 180 13.05 4.32 1.62
C GLY A 180 13.78 5.65 1.51
N ILE A 181 14.64 5.74 0.50
CA ILE A 181 15.20 7.01 0.00
C ILE A 181 14.57 7.33 -1.35
N VAL A 182 14.52 8.59 -1.71
CA VAL A 182 14.04 9.00 -3.04
C VAL A 182 15.10 8.63 -4.08
N VAL A 183 14.66 7.90 -5.12
CA VAL A 183 15.50 7.45 -6.24
C VAL A 183 14.92 8.00 -7.53
N ASP A 184 15.77 8.57 -8.38
CA ASP A 184 15.41 9.02 -9.72
C ASP A 184 16.39 8.45 -10.74
N LYS A 185 15.88 7.76 -11.75
CA LYS A 185 16.64 7.18 -12.86
C LYS A 185 16.31 7.83 -14.21
N GLY A 186 15.68 8.99 -14.19
CA GLY A 186 15.34 9.74 -15.39
C GLY A 186 14.17 9.16 -16.20
N ILE A 187 13.38 8.27 -15.62
CA ILE A 187 12.16 7.76 -16.28
C ILE A 187 11.07 8.83 -16.21
N ASN A 188 10.51 9.18 -17.35
CA ASN A 188 9.46 10.21 -17.48
C ASN A 188 8.17 9.71 -18.13
N ASP A 189 8.05 8.41 -18.39
CA ASP A 189 6.82 7.80 -18.92
C ASP A 189 5.83 7.51 -17.80
N ALA A 190 4.84 8.38 -17.63
CA ALA A 190 3.76 8.20 -16.64
C ALA A 190 2.87 6.96 -16.90
N ASN A 191 2.95 6.35 -18.08
CA ASN A 191 2.26 5.10 -18.37
C ASN A 191 3.07 3.85 -18.01
N ASN A 192 4.29 4.01 -17.51
CA ASN A 192 5.13 2.93 -17.03
C ASN A 192 5.72 3.24 -15.65
N MET A 193 4.85 3.47 -14.67
CA MET A 193 5.26 3.77 -13.30
C MET A 193 6.05 2.63 -12.65
N GLY A 194 5.77 1.36 -13.02
CA GLY A 194 6.51 0.20 -12.53
C GLY A 194 8.01 0.30 -12.83
N ALA A 195 8.38 0.75 -14.04
CA ALA A 195 9.78 0.97 -14.40
C ALA A 195 10.44 2.12 -13.59
N ALA A 196 9.67 3.17 -13.27
CA ALA A 196 10.17 4.28 -12.45
C ALA A 196 10.37 3.85 -10.98
N MET A 197 9.49 2.99 -10.44
CA MET A 197 9.50 2.58 -9.04
C MET A 197 10.44 1.42 -8.72
N ALA A 198 10.72 0.51 -9.66
CA ALA A 198 11.56 -0.67 -9.43
C ALA A 198 12.97 -0.33 -8.89
N PRO A 199 13.68 0.72 -9.33
CA PRO A 199 14.96 1.10 -8.76
C PRO A 199 14.91 1.53 -7.29
N ALA A 200 13.80 2.14 -6.83
CA ALA A 200 13.63 2.49 -5.44
C ALA A 200 13.40 1.23 -4.57
N ALA A 201 12.63 0.26 -5.09
CA ALA A 201 12.46 -1.03 -4.44
C ALA A 201 13.79 -1.79 -4.33
N LEU A 202 14.58 -1.84 -5.40
CA LEU A 202 15.94 -2.40 -5.39
C LEU A 202 16.80 -1.76 -4.27
N SER A 203 16.87 -0.43 -4.26
CA SER A 203 17.68 0.31 -3.28
C SER A 203 17.29 -0.03 -1.85
N THR A 204 16.00 -0.13 -1.57
CA THR A 204 15.50 -0.43 -0.22
C THR A 204 15.76 -1.88 0.17
N LEU A 205 15.57 -2.85 -0.74
CA LEU A 205 15.85 -4.26 -0.48
C LEU A 205 17.33 -4.52 -0.21
N LEU A 206 18.23 -3.98 -1.03
CA LEU A 206 19.68 -4.16 -0.84
C LEU A 206 20.14 -3.59 0.51
N ARG A 207 19.70 -2.37 0.86
CA ARG A 207 19.99 -1.78 2.16
C ARG A 207 19.41 -2.58 3.31
N PHE A 208 18.20 -3.11 3.15
CA PHE A 208 17.58 -3.94 4.17
C PHE A 208 18.38 -5.24 4.41
N PHE A 209 18.74 -5.97 3.37
CA PHE A 209 19.52 -7.20 3.49
C PHE A 209 20.91 -6.97 4.08
N ASP A 210 21.58 -5.89 3.68
CA ASP A 210 22.90 -5.51 4.21
C ASP A 210 22.81 -5.18 5.72
N GLU A 211 21.90 -4.29 6.12
CA GLU A 211 21.79 -3.83 7.51
C GLU A 211 21.18 -4.88 8.46
N SER A 212 20.30 -5.77 7.94
CA SER A 212 19.73 -6.85 8.75
C SER A 212 20.61 -8.11 8.79
N SER A 213 21.63 -8.19 7.93
CA SER A 213 22.46 -9.38 7.72
C SER A 213 21.61 -10.62 7.37
N THR A 214 20.59 -10.43 6.52
CA THR A 214 19.69 -11.48 6.03
C THR A 214 19.77 -11.60 4.51
N ALA A 215 19.17 -12.67 3.99
CA ALA A 215 19.09 -12.98 2.57
C ALA A 215 17.64 -13.23 2.15
N PRO A 216 17.30 -13.23 0.85
CA PRO A 216 15.96 -13.53 0.38
C PRO A 216 15.38 -14.83 0.93
N GLU A 217 16.23 -15.84 1.14
CA GLU A 217 15.85 -17.18 1.61
C GLU A 217 15.31 -17.21 3.04
N ASP A 218 15.57 -16.18 3.83
CA ASP A 218 15.09 -16.04 5.21
C ASP A 218 13.60 -15.67 5.30
N TYR A 219 12.96 -15.38 4.16
CA TYR A 219 11.59 -14.94 4.07
C TYR A 219 10.74 -15.88 3.23
N ASP A 220 9.51 -16.14 3.66
CA ASP A 220 8.56 -16.96 2.90
C ASP A 220 8.03 -16.19 1.66
N LEU A 221 7.95 -14.85 1.74
CA LEU A 221 7.47 -14.01 0.66
C LEU A 221 8.11 -12.62 0.71
N ILE A 222 8.54 -12.12 -0.44
CA ILE A 222 8.91 -10.74 -0.69
C ILE A 222 7.82 -10.15 -1.59
N VAL A 223 7.05 -9.19 -1.09
CA VAL A 223 5.89 -8.67 -1.79
C VAL A 223 5.97 -7.17 -1.95
N THR A 224 5.80 -6.69 -3.20
CA THR A 224 5.69 -5.27 -3.50
C THR A 224 4.23 -4.81 -3.53
N GLY A 225 4.01 -3.50 -3.34
CA GLY A 225 2.68 -2.94 -3.24
C GLY A 225 1.98 -2.80 -4.59
N ASP A 226 2.72 -2.35 -5.60
CA ASP A 226 2.14 -2.00 -6.88
C ASP A 226 3.17 -1.80 -8.00
N LEU A 227 4.22 -2.59 -8.05
CA LEU A 227 5.12 -2.63 -9.22
C LEU A 227 4.43 -3.24 -10.44
N GLY A 228 3.47 -4.11 -10.21
CA GLY A 228 2.78 -4.85 -11.26
C GLY A 228 3.69 -5.82 -12.02
N TYR A 229 3.20 -6.30 -13.15
CA TYR A 229 3.96 -7.29 -13.96
C TYR A 229 5.26 -6.72 -14.51
N GLU A 230 5.23 -5.52 -15.09
CA GLU A 230 6.40 -4.89 -15.69
C GLU A 230 7.45 -4.49 -14.65
N GLY A 231 7.05 -3.73 -13.64
CA GLY A 231 7.96 -3.28 -12.57
C GLY A 231 8.50 -4.44 -11.74
N GLY A 232 7.69 -5.45 -11.48
CA GLY A 232 8.10 -6.67 -10.78
C GLY A 232 9.15 -7.46 -11.55
N ALA A 233 8.97 -7.63 -12.86
CA ALA A 233 9.98 -8.28 -13.72
C ALA A 233 11.31 -7.51 -13.71
N ILE A 234 11.25 -6.19 -13.84
CA ILE A 234 12.43 -5.31 -13.77
C ILE A 234 13.13 -5.46 -12.41
N LEU A 235 12.38 -5.41 -11.31
CA LEU A 235 12.96 -5.58 -9.97
C LEU A 235 13.67 -6.94 -9.82
N CYS A 236 13.05 -8.03 -10.26
CA CYS A 236 13.65 -9.35 -10.21
C CYS A 236 14.96 -9.45 -11.02
N ASP A 237 15.00 -8.83 -12.19
CA ASP A 237 16.23 -8.77 -13.02
C ASP A 237 17.32 -7.95 -12.35
N LEU A 238 16.98 -6.79 -11.79
CA LEU A 238 17.91 -5.93 -11.05
C LEU A 238 18.46 -6.65 -9.81
N MET A 239 17.62 -7.27 -9.00
CA MET A 239 18.04 -8.04 -7.81
C MET A 239 18.95 -9.20 -8.18
N LYS A 240 18.66 -9.91 -9.27
CA LYS A 240 19.52 -10.98 -9.77
C LYS A 240 20.89 -10.45 -10.22
N ALA A 241 20.94 -9.30 -10.86
CA ALA A 241 22.21 -8.67 -11.26
C ALA A 241 23.08 -8.30 -10.06
N GLU A 242 22.46 -7.96 -8.93
CA GLU A 242 23.15 -7.68 -7.64
C GLU A 242 23.45 -8.97 -6.85
N GLY A 243 23.16 -10.16 -7.39
CA GLY A 243 23.46 -11.45 -6.78
C GLY A 243 22.43 -11.98 -5.79
N ALA A 244 21.26 -11.34 -5.69
CA ALA A 244 20.18 -11.73 -4.80
C ALA A 244 18.90 -12.04 -5.60
N ASP A 245 18.77 -13.24 -6.17
CA ASP A 245 17.58 -13.64 -6.95
C ASP A 245 16.38 -13.85 -6.02
N ILE A 246 15.32 -13.05 -6.23
CA ILE A 246 14.09 -13.09 -5.40
C ILE A 246 12.93 -13.82 -6.09
N ARG A 247 13.04 -14.26 -7.34
CA ARG A 247 11.92 -14.71 -8.17
C ARG A 247 11.06 -15.79 -7.53
N ASP A 248 11.67 -16.76 -6.89
CA ASP A 248 10.96 -17.90 -6.30
C ASP A 248 10.11 -17.52 -5.07
N ARG A 249 10.34 -16.32 -4.51
CA ARG A 249 9.68 -15.78 -3.31
C ARG A 249 9.00 -14.45 -3.54
N TYR A 250 8.97 -13.99 -4.78
CA TYR A 250 8.43 -12.68 -5.14
C TYR A 250 6.97 -12.75 -5.55
N ASN A 251 6.21 -11.76 -5.12
CA ASN A 251 4.90 -11.44 -5.67
C ASN A 251 4.63 -9.93 -5.54
N ASP A 252 3.51 -9.48 -6.08
CA ASP A 252 3.11 -8.07 -6.05
C ASP A 252 1.61 -7.96 -5.79
N CYS A 253 1.19 -7.03 -4.91
CA CYS A 253 -0.22 -6.86 -4.58
C CYS A 253 -1.06 -6.48 -5.80
N GLY A 254 -0.50 -5.68 -6.71
CA GLY A 254 -1.15 -5.31 -7.97
C GLY A 254 -1.33 -6.48 -8.93
N MET A 255 -0.41 -7.47 -8.88
CA MET A 255 -0.55 -8.72 -9.64
C MET A 255 -1.61 -9.65 -9.02
N MET A 256 -1.75 -9.63 -7.69
CA MET A 256 -2.68 -10.51 -6.96
C MET A 256 -4.13 -10.06 -7.03
N ILE A 257 -4.39 -8.75 -7.05
CA ILE A 257 -5.73 -8.21 -6.89
C ILE A 257 -6.62 -8.38 -8.12
N TYR A 258 -6.04 -8.42 -9.32
CA TYR A 258 -6.77 -8.56 -10.58
C TYR A 258 -6.39 -9.82 -11.35
N SER A 259 -7.37 -10.40 -12.04
CA SER A 259 -7.11 -11.46 -13.01
C SER A 259 -6.48 -10.86 -14.27
N HIS A 260 -5.22 -11.23 -14.54
CA HIS A 260 -4.50 -10.77 -15.72
C HIS A 260 -5.21 -11.14 -17.04
N ARG A 261 -5.92 -12.28 -17.06
CA ARG A 261 -6.57 -12.81 -18.26
C ARG A 261 -8.00 -12.26 -18.44
N GLU A 262 -8.73 -11.98 -17.37
CA GLU A 262 -10.17 -11.77 -17.41
C GLU A 262 -10.57 -10.32 -17.21
N GLN A 263 -9.72 -9.51 -16.56
CA GLN A 263 -10.12 -8.17 -16.14
C GLN A 263 -9.46 -7.02 -16.93
N ASP A 264 -8.62 -7.31 -17.91
CA ASP A 264 -7.95 -6.29 -18.76
C ASP A 264 -7.35 -5.12 -17.93
N LYS A 265 -6.51 -5.47 -16.93
CA LYS A 265 -5.82 -4.50 -16.08
C LYS A 265 -4.34 -4.31 -16.45
N HIS A 266 -3.92 -4.82 -17.61
CA HIS A 266 -2.58 -4.70 -18.17
C HIS A 266 -1.48 -5.06 -17.16
N SER A 267 -0.71 -4.08 -16.68
CA SER A 267 0.39 -4.34 -15.72
C SER A 267 -0.09 -4.59 -14.27
N GLY A 268 -1.39 -4.65 -14.02
CA GLY A 268 -1.96 -4.96 -12.71
C GLY A 268 -2.47 -3.75 -11.95
N GLY A 269 -2.68 -3.90 -10.65
CA GLY A 269 -3.18 -2.86 -9.76
C GLY A 269 -2.11 -1.86 -9.31
N SER A 270 -2.53 -0.66 -8.95
CA SER A 270 -1.67 0.40 -8.40
C SER A 270 -2.42 1.19 -7.32
N GLY A 271 -1.70 2.03 -6.60
CA GLY A 271 -2.26 2.93 -5.59
C GLY A 271 -2.06 2.46 -4.16
N CYS A 272 -2.11 3.38 -3.21
CA CYS A 272 -1.91 3.04 -1.80
C CYS A 272 -3.03 2.16 -1.22
N GLY A 273 -4.22 2.17 -1.81
CA GLY A 273 -5.29 1.22 -1.52
C GLY A 273 -4.96 -0.22 -1.95
N CYS A 274 -4.11 -0.41 -2.98
CA CYS A 274 -3.71 -1.72 -3.46
C CYS A 274 -2.95 -2.51 -2.39
N ALA A 275 -1.80 -1.99 -1.94
CA ALA A 275 -0.99 -2.63 -0.90
C ALA A 275 -1.79 -2.79 0.41
N ALA A 276 -2.58 -1.77 0.78
CA ALA A 276 -3.35 -1.77 2.02
C ALA A 276 -4.42 -2.86 2.06
N THR A 277 -5.25 -2.98 1.03
CA THR A 277 -6.34 -3.95 0.98
C THR A 277 -5.84 -5.40 0.89
N VAL A 278 -4.83 -5.66 0.06
CA VAL A 278 -4.25 -7.00 -0.07
C VAL A 278 -3.54 -7.40 1.22
N THR A 279 -2.82 -6.48 1.87
CA THR A 279 -2.18 -6.76 3.16
C THR A 279 -3.22 -7.06 4.23
N ALA A 280 -4.27 -6.23 4.37
CA ALA A 280 -5.28 -6.37 5.41
C ALA A 280 -6.06 -7.69 5.32
N SER A 281 -6.42 -8.12 4.11
CA SER A 281 -7.38 -9.23 3.93
C SER A 281 -6.77 -10.53 3.42
N TYR A 282 -5.55 -10.50 2.88
CA TYR A 282 -4.92 -11.69 2.35
C TYR A 282 -3.61 -12.04 3.06
N LEU A 283 -2.66 -11.10 3.17
CA LEU A 283 -1.34 -11.40 3.73
C LEU A 283 -1.39 -11.57 5.26
N LEU A 284 -2.04 -10.66 5.99
CA LEU A 284 -2.14 -10.75 7.45
C LEU A 284 -2.86 -12.02 7.92
N PRO A 285 -4.03 -12.39 7.38
CA PRO A 285 -4.67 -13.65 7.75
C PRO A 285 -3.79 -14.90 7.51
N LYS A 286 -2.96 -14.90 6.47
CA LYS A 286 -1.99 -16.00 6.23
C LYS A 286 -0.89 -16.06 7.28
N LEU A 287 -0.38 -14.91 7.70
CA LEU A 287 0.58 -14.81 8.79
C LEU A 287 -0.04 -15.25 10.13
N GLU A 288 -1.26 -14.84 10.42
CA GLU A 288 -1.99 -15.18 11.65
C GLU A 288 -2.32 -16.69 11.75
N ARG A 289 -2.58 -17.33 10.61
CA ARG A 289 -2.81 -18.79 10.53
C ARG A 289 -1.52 -19.63 10.44
N GLY A 290 -0.35 -18.97 10.36
CA GLY A 290 0.94 -19.64 10.22
C GLY A 290 1.19 -20.24 8.83
N GLU A 291 0.40 -19.88 7.80
CA GLU A 291 0.64 -20.23 6.41
C GLU A 291 1.89 -19.53 5.84
N LEU A 292 2.16 -18.34 6.35
CA LEU A 292 3.39 -17.57 6.17
C LEU A 292 3.95 -17.24 7.56
N ARG A 293 5.27 -17.34 7.71
CA ARG A 293 5.97 -17.04 8.98
C ARG A 293 6.64 -15.68 8.98
N SER A 294 7.19 -15.28 7.84
CA SER A 294 7.90 -14.01 7.69
C SER A 294 7.76 -13.49 6.26
N ILE A 295 7.34 -12.24 6.12
CA ILE A 295 7.27 -11.56 4.83
C ILE A 295 8.00 -10.23 4.86
N LEU A 296 8.54 -9.81 3.71
CA LEU A 296 8.93 -8.43 3.45
C LEU A 296 7.84 -7.78 2.61
N LEU A 297 7.21 -6.74 3.15
CA LEU A 297 6.24 -5.92 2.42
C LEU A 297 6.88 -4.58 2.05
N LEU A 298 6.97 -4.31 0.75
CA LEU A 298 7.47 -3.05 0.19
C LEU A 298 6.34 -2.31 -0.52
N ALA A 299 5.87 -1.20 0.01
CA ALA A 299 5.03 -0.32 -0.77
C ALA A 299 5.89 0.67 -1.55
N THR A 300 5.63 0.76 -2.84
CA THR A 300 6.34 1.61 -3.80
C THR A 300 5.50 2.85 -4.13
N GLY A 301 6.14 3.96 -4.46
CA GLY A 301 5.45 5.22 -4.76
C GLY A 301 6.17 6.01 -5.85
N ALA A 302 5.42 6.39 -6.90
CA ALA A 302 5.86 7.32 -7.94
C ALA A 302 5.50 8.75 -7.49
N MET A 303 6.53 9.55 -7.15
CA MET A 303 6.38 10.90 -6.59
C MET A 303 6.21 11.90 -7.72
N MET A 304 5.09 11.83 -8.41
CA MET A 304 4.78 12.69 -9.58
C MET A 304 3.56 13.57 -9.33
N SER A 305 3.49 14.66 -10.06
CA SER A 305 2.29 15.50 -10.15
C SER A 305 1.93 15.73 -11.61
N PRO A 306 0.67 16.11 -11.93
CA PRO A 306 0.31 16.49 -13.29
C PRO A 306 1.20 17.61 -13.84
N SER A 307 1.59 18.56 -12.99
CA SER A 307 2.45 19.69 -13.37
C SER A 307 3.84 19.24 -13.77
N SER A 308 4.48 18.39 -12.96
CA SER A 308 5.85 17.90 -13.26
C SER A 308 5.87 17.07 -14.54
N VAL A 309 4.87 16.19 -14.74
CA VAL A 309 4.76 15.39 -15.96
C VAL A 309 4.57 16.26 -17.20
N MET A 310 3.70 17.29 -17.14
CA MET A 310 3.50 18.21 -18.25
C MET A 310 4.73 19.09 -18.55
N GLN A 311 5.62 19.30 -17.58
CA GLN A 311 6.89 19.98 -17.74
C GLN A 311 8.00 19.08 -18.31
N GLY A 312 7.73 17.77 -18.43
CA GLY A 312 8.69 16.78 -18.93
C GLY A 312 9.69 16.32 -17.89
N ASP A 313 9.41 16.56 -16.61
CA ASP A 313 10.26 16.09 -15.51
C ASP A 313 10.24 14.55 -15.42
N SER A 314 11.32 13.99 -14.89
CA SER A 314 11.39 12.57 -14.50
C SER A 314 10.47 12.28 -13.32
N ILE A 315 10.26 10.98 -13.04
CA ILE A 315 9.41 10.49 -11.95
C ILE A 315 10.33 9.98 -10.83
N PRO A 316 10.62 10.81 -9.80
CA PRO A 316 11.27 10.32 -8.60
C PRO A 316 10.39 9.29 -7.91
N SER A 317 10.99 8.27 -7.32
CA SER A 317 10.25 7.19 -6.68
C SER A 317 10.81 6.86 -5.30
N ILE A 318 10.00 6.23 -4.48
CA ILE A 318 10.35 5.79 -3.13
C ILE A 318 9.80 4.40 -2.89
N ALA A 319 10.45 3.62 -2.01
CA ALA A 319 9.93 2.35 -1.54
C ALA A 319 10.20 2.18 -0.05
N HIS A 320 9.15 2.00 0.72
CA HIS A 320 9.21 1.74 2.15
C HIS A 320 9.02 0.25 2.43
N LEU A 321 9.82 -0.32 3.35
CA LEU A 321 9.78 -1.74 3.66
C LEU A 321 9.48 -1.97 5.13
N ILE A 322 8.64 -2.97 5.42
CA ILE A 322 8.47 -3.57 6.74
C ILE A 322 8.63 -5.09 6.66
N ASN A 323 9.25 -5.68 7.69
CA ASN A 323 9.21 -7.10 7.92
C ASN A 323 8.07 -7.42 8.88
N ILE A 324 7.14 -8.26 8.45
CA ILE A 324 6.04 -8.75 9.28
C ILE A 324 6.25 -10.24 9.53
N LYS A 325 6.22 -10.63 10.81
CA LYS A 325 6.27 -12.04 11.23
C LYS A 325 4.92 -12.48 11.77
N GLY A 326 4.50 -13.69 11.38
CA GLY A 326 3.37 -14.38 11.98
C GLY A 326 3.69 -14.80 13.39
N GLY A 327 2.68 -14.80 14.27
CA GLY A 327 2.81 -15.37 15.60
C GLY A 327 2.86 -16.91 15.55
N VAL A 328 3.75 -17.48 16.34
CA VAL A 328 3.77 -18.93 16.65
C VAL A 328 2.65 -19.23 17.61
#